data_ada0f7cef7b636503f5b8b16e2238ca0
#
_entry.id   ada0f7cef7b636503f5b8b16e2238ca0
#
_cell.length_a   1.000
_cell.length_b   1.000
_cell.length_c   1.000
_cell.angle_alpha   90.00
_cell.angle_beta   90.00
_cell.angle_gamma   90.00
#
_symmetry.space_group_name_H-M   'P 1'
#
loop_
_entity.id
_entity.type
_entity.pdbx_description
1 polymer ?
#
loop_
_entity_poly.entity_id
_entity_poly.type
_entity_poly.pdbx_seq_one_letter_code
_entity_poly.pdbx_strand_id
1 'polypeptide(L)'
;MENFIFQNPTKLIFGKGMIGQLAKEIPAGKRILVTFGGGSVRKNGVYDQVKEALKGFEVTEFWGIEANPKIETLRKAIELGKEKKVDYLLAVGGGSVIDGTKLISAGILYEGDAWDLVLKGCEKHTLPLGTVLTLPATGSEMNSGAVISRKETAEKYPFYSNYPVFSILDPTVTYTLPPYQYPHHGI
;
A
#
# COMPACT_ATOMS: atom_id res chain seq x y z
N MET A 1 -24.29 26.82 -8.26
CA MET A 1 -23.84 25.62 -7.52
C MET A 1 -24.02 24.43 -8.44
N GLU A 2 -22.99 23.68 -8.69
CA GLU A 2 -23.07 22.49 -9.54
C GLU A 2 -23.44 21.27 -8.69
N ASN A 3 -24.26 20.37 -9.25
CA ASN A 3 -24.63 19.13 -8.58
C ASN A 3 -23.52 18.12 -8.77
N PHE A 4 -23.17 17.36 -7.71
CA PHE A 4 -22.20 16.28 -7.80
C PHE A 4 -22.63 15.11 -6.91
N ILE A 5 -22.12 13.91 -7.26
CA ILE A 5 -22.23 12.71 -6.44
C ILE A 5 -20.81 12.28 -6.08
N PHE A 6 -20.58 12.06 -4.80
CA PHE A 6 -19.31 11.53 -4.29
C PHE A 6 -19.52 10.19 -3.61
N GLN A 7 -18.71 9.21 -3.98
CA GLN A 7 -18.66 7.90 -3.32
C GLN A 7 -17.20 7.43 -3.27
N ASN A 8 -16.74 7.03 -2.09
CA ASN A 8 -15.44 6.38 -1.90
C ASN A 8 -15.68 4.97 -1.36
N PRO A 9 -15.22 3.92 -2.05
CA PRO A 9 -15.44 2.53 -1.62
C PRO A 9 -14.51 2.07 -0.49
N THR A 10 -13.46 2.84 -0.17
CA THR A 10 -12.50 2.48 0.88
C THR A 10 -13.11 2.67 2.26
N LYS A 11 -13.09 1.64 3.09
CA LYS A 11 -13.45 1.74 4.51
C LYS A 11 -12.31 2.46 5.25
N LEU A 12 -12.60 3.64 5.78
CA LEU A 12 -11.67 4.40 6.61
C LEU A 12 -11.80 4.01 8.08
N ILE A 13 -10.67 3.61 8.69
CA ILE A 13 -10.58 3.23 10.11
C ILE A 13 -9.59 4.19 10.77
N PHE A 14 -10.12 5.14 11.53
CA PHE A 14 -9.32 6.21 12.13
C PHE A 14 -9.32 6.12 13.65
N GLY A 15 -8.14 6.28 14.25
CA GLY A 15 -7.99 6.43 15.69
C GLY A 15 -6.77 5.74 16.28
N LYS A 16 -6.47 6.06 17.52
CA LYS A 16 -5.38 5.46 18.27
C LYS A 16 -5.60 3.97 18.49
N GLY A 17 -4.58 3.16 18.22
CA GLY A 17 -4.61 1.70 18.43
C GLY A 17 -5.41 0.93 17.38
N MET A 18 -5.86 1.58 16.30
CA MET A 18 -6.69 0.94 15.27
C MET A 18 -5.94 -0.10 14.43
N ILE A 19 -4.61 -0.17 14.47
CA ILE A 19 -3.84 -1.24 13.80
C ILE A 19 -4.28 -2.62 14.31
N GLY A 20 -4.69 -2.75 15.57
CA GLY A 20 -5.23 -3.98 16.12
C GLY A 20 -6.52 -4.50 15.44
N GLN A 21 -7.20 -3.69 14.61
CA GLN A 21 -8.39 -4.11 13.87
C GLN A 21 -8.06 -4.94 12.63
N LEU A 22 -6.80 -5.06 12.20
CA LEU A 22 -6.39 -5.77 10.97
C LEU A 22 -7.01 -7.17 10.87
N ALA A 23 -6.99 -7.95 11.96
CA ALA A 23 -7.55 -9.31 11.97
C ALA A 23 -9.07 -9.37 11.70
N LYS A 24 -9.78 -8.26 11.90
CA LYS A 24 -11.23 -8.16 11.62
C LYS A 24 -11.52 -7.71 10.19
N GLU A 25 -10.57 -7.04 9.56
CA GLU A 25 -10.74 -6.47 8.23
C GLU A 25 -10.26 -7.42 7.12
N ILE A 26 -9.35 -8.33 7.44
CA ILE A 26 -8.82 -9.30 6.48
C ILE A 26 -9.58 -10.64 6.66
N PRO A 27 -10.17 -11.19 5.60
CA PRO A 27 -10.86 -12.48 5.70
C PRO A 27 -9.93 -13.59 6.19
N ALA A 28 -10.46 -14.47 7.06
CA ALA A 28 -9.69 -15.59 7.59
C ALA A 28 -9.15 -16.50 6.47
N GLY A 29 -8.00 -17.11 6.71
CA GLY A 29 -7.38 -18.05 5.77
C GLY A 29 -6.66 -17.42 4.59
N LYS A 30 -6.56 -16.07 4.53
CA LYS A 30 -5.81 -15.38 3.49
C LYS A 30 -4.30 -15.53 3.67
N ARG A 31 -3.60 -15.66 2.54
CA ARG A 31 -2.14 -15.58 2.43
C ARG A 31 -1.78 -14.14 2.08
N ILE A 32 -1.15 -13.47 3.02
CA ILE A 32 -0.97 -12.03 2.96
C ILE A 32 0.46 -11.69 2.54
N LEU A 33 0.63 -10.85 1.53
CA LEU A 33 1.89 -10.14 1.29
C LEU A 33 1.84 -8.79 1.98
N VAL A 34 2.65 -8.62 3.02
CA VAL A 34 2.81 -7.34 3.70
C VAL A 34 4.01 -6.61 3.10
N THR A 35 3.80 -5.40 2.61
CA THR A 35 4.83 -4.59 1.95
C THR A 35 5.25 -3.42 2.83
N PHE A 36 6.54 -3.16 2.84
CA PHE A 36 7.17 -2.12 3.66
C PHE A 36 8.16 -1.27 2.86
N GLY A 37 8.44 -0.07 3.34
CA GLY A 37 9.53 0.77 2.85
C GLY A 37 10.89 0.46 3.48
N GLY A 38 11.67 1.50 3.76
CA GLY A 38 13.06 1.39 4.25
C GLY A 38 13.24 1.02 5.74
N GLY A 39 12.17 0.65 6.46
CA GLY A 39 12.28 0.12 7.82
C GLY A 39 11.99 1.09 8.96
N SER A 40 11.54 2.33 8.71
CA SER A 40 11.12 3.28 9.74
C SER A 40 10.04 2.72 10.68
N VAL A 41 9.16 1.88 10.15
CA VAL A 41 8.07 1.22 10.90
C VAL A 41 8.56 0.30 12.03
N ARG A 42 9.82 -0.15 11.99
CA ARG A 42 10.44 -0.92 13.08
C ARG A 42 10.79 -0.04 14.28
N LYS A 43 11.07 1.24 14.01
CA LYS A 43 11.51 2.19 15.05
C LYS A 43 10.35 2.84 15.79
N ASN A 44 9.19 2.94 15.17
CA ASN A 44 8.00 3.59 15.76
C ASN A 44 6.94 2.60 16.29
N GLY A 45 7.27 1.31 16.35
CA GLY A 45 6.39 0.26 16.88
C GLY A 45 5.24 -0.17 15.97
N VAL A 46 5.12 0.38 14.76
CA VAL A 46 4.07 -0.02 13.81
C VAL A 46 4.26 -1.47 13.38
N TYR A 47 5.51 -1.87 13.10
CA TYR A 47 5.83 -3.24 12.70
C TYR A 47 5.35 -4.27 13.72
N ASP A 48 5.65 -4.06 15.00
CA ASP A 48 5.26 -4.98 16.07
C ASP A 48 3.74 -5.07 16.23
N GLN A 49 3.04 -3.95 16.10
CA GLN A 49 1.58 -3.91 16.15
C GLN A 49 0.95 -4.68 14.97
N VAL A 50 1.48 -4.49 13.75
CA VAL A 50 1.02 -5.21 12.55
C VAL A 50 1.28 -6.70 12.71
N LYS A 51 2.47 -7.10 13.14
CA LYS A 51 2.84 -8.50 13.36
C LYS A 51 1.93 -9.16 14.40
N GLU A 52 1.65 -8.48 15.50
CA GLU A 52 0.74 -8.99 16.53
C GLU A 52 -0.69 -9.15 16.00
N ALA A 53 -1.19 -8.15 15.27
CA ALA A 53 -2.54 -8.18 14.71
C ALA A 53 -2.74 -9.24 13.62
N LEU A 54 -1.66 -9.66 12.96
CA LEU A 54 -1.70 -10.69 11.91
C LEU A 54 -1.35 -12.09 12.42
N LYS A 55 -1.24 -12.31 13.73
CA LYS A 55 -1.08 -13.66 14.29
C LYS A 55 -2.23 -14.55 13.83
N GLY A 56 -1.91 -15.73 13.31
CA GLY A 56 -2.89 -16.66 12.76
C GLY A 56 -3.13 -16.57 11.26
N PHE A 57 -2.51 -15.59 10.58
CA PHE A 57 -2.47 -15.55 9.12
C PHE A 57 -1.15 -16.10 8.59
N GLU A 58 -1.16 -16.58 7.35
CA GLU A 58 0.04 -16.89 6.60
C GLU A 58 0.58 -15.59 6.00
N VAL A 59 1.69 -15.10 6.54
CA VAL A 59 2.27 -13.79 6.19
C VAL A 59 3.59 -13.96 5.48
N THR A 60 3.73 -13.32 4.33
CA THR A 60 4.98 -13.09 3.61
C THR A 60 5.31 -11.60 3.68
N GLU A 61 6.54 -11.25 4.01
CA GLU A 61 6.98 -9.86 4.07
C GLU A 61 7.84 -9.49 2.86
N PHE A 62 7.63 -8.29 2.34
CA PHE A 62 8.49 -7.66 1.34
C PHE A 62 8.93 -6.28 1.79
N TRP A 63 10.24 -6.05 1.82
CA TRP A 63 10.87 -4.83 2.30
C TRP A 63 11.59 -4.08 1.17
N GLY A 64 11.73 -2.77 1.34
CA GLY A 64 12.58 -1.95 0.49
C GLY A 64 11.86 -1.24 -0.65
N ILE A 65 10.53 -1.07 -0.57
CA ILE A 65 9.85 -0.17 -1.50
C ILE A 65 10.32 1.25 -1.19
N GLU A 66 11.05 1.83 -2.14
CA GLU A 66 11.65 3.14 -2.03
C GLU A 66 10.68 4.29 -2.32
N ALA A 67 11.05 5.50 -1.92
CA ALA A 67 10.35 6.71 -2.37
C ALA A 67 10.33 6.77 -3.90
N ASN A 68 9.19 7.14 -4.51
CA ASN A 68 8.92 6.99 -5.93
C ASN A 68 9.16 5.53 -6.37
N PRO A 69 8.22 4.62 -6.07
CA PRO A 69 8.43 3.19 -6.19
C PRO A 69 8.85 2.80 -7.60
N LYS A 70 9.88 1.96 -7.70
CA LYS A 70 10.51 1.59 -8.96
C LYS A 70 10.07 0.22 -9.41
N ILE A 71 9.76 0.10 -10.69
CA ILE A 71 9.32 -1.17 -11.29
C ILE A 71 10.32 -2.30 -11.03
N GLU A 72 11.61 -2.02 -11.00
CA GLU A 72 12.67 -3.01 -10.75
C GLU A 72 12.54 -3.66 -9.37
N THR A 73 12.17 -2.87 -8.35
CA THR A 73 11.89 -3.38 -7.01
C THR A 73 10.55 -4.12 -6.96
N LEU A 74 9.51 -3.56 -7.61
CA LEU A 74 8.17 -4.12 -7.57
C LEU A 74 8.07 -5.47 -8.31
N ARG A 75 8.85 -5.69 -9.37
CA ARG A 75 8.97 -7.01 -10.03
C ARG A 75 9.35 -8.12 -9.06
N LYS A 76 10.31 -7.86 -8.17
CA LYS A 76 10.73 -8.83 -7.14
C LYS A 76 9.60 -9.17 -6.18
N ALA A 77 8.81 -8.17 -5.79
CA ALA A 77 7.65 -8.38 -4.91
C ALA A 77 6.54 -9.18 -5.62
N ILE A 78 6.34 -8.92 -6.91
CA ILE A 78 5.38 -9.66 -7.74
C ILE A 78 5.78 -11.13 -7.86
N GLU A 79 7.05 -11.42 -8.17
CA GLU A 79 7.59 -12.78 -8.23
C GLU A 79 7.41 -13.51 -6.90
N LEU A 80 7.79 -12.87 -5.79
CA LEU A 80 7.57 -13.41 -4.44
C LEU A 80 6.09 -13.70 -4.17
N GLY A 81 5.21 -12.78 -4.54
CA GLY A 81 3.77 -12.93 -4.37
C GLY A 81 3.20 -14.11 -5.17
N LYS A 82 3.66 -14.32 -6.40
CA LYS A 82 3.31 -15.47 -7.24
C LYS A 82 3.82 -16.78 -6.63
N GLU A 83 5.10 -16.83 -6.23
CA GLU A 83 5.73 -18.00 -5.60
C GLU A 83 4.97 -18.43 -4.33
N LYS A 84 4.65 -17.47 -3.46
CA LYS A 84 3.93 -17.71 -2.20
C LYS A 84 2.42 -17.84 -2.38
N LYS A 85 1.91 -17.72 -3.62
CA LYS A 85 0.49 -17.80 -3.95
C LYS A 85 -0.36 -16.89 -3.07
N VAL A 86 0.11 -15.67 -2.84
CA VAL A 86 -0.61 -14.69 -2.01
C VAL A 86 -1.92 -14.30 -2.67
N ASP A 87 -2.94 -14.05 -1.86
CA ASP A 87 -4.28 -13.71 -2.32
C ASP A 87 -4.85 -12.47 -1.61
N TYR A 88 -4.02 -11.80 -0.81
CA TYR A 88 -4.33 -10.53 -0.17
C TYR A 88 -3.05 -9.70 0.03
N LEU A 89 -3.15 -8.38 -0.05
CA LEU A 89 -2.02 -7.48 0.17
C LEU A 89 -2.31 -6.52 1.33
N LEU A 90 -1.26 -6.15 2.05
CA LEU A 90 -1.29 -5.12 3.07
C LEU A 90 -0.10 -4.18 2.88
N ALA A 91 -0.36 -2.92 2.53
CA ALA A 91 0.66 -1.89 2.46
C ALA A 91 0.84 -1.22 3.83
N VAL A 92 2.04 -1.27 4.38
CA VAL A 92 2.38 -0.63 5.66
C VAL A 92 3.46 0.42 5.44
N GLY A 93 3.04 1.67 5.29
CA GLY A 93 3.96 2.76 4.97
C GLY A 93 3.27 4.04 4.53
N GLY A 94 4.02 4.92 3.90
CA GLY A 94 3.52 6.13 3.25
C GLY A 94 3.00 5.87 1.82
N GLY A 95 2.66 6.94 1.12
CA GLY A 95 2.08 6.88 -0.23
C GLY A 95 2.88 6.05 -1.23
N SER A 96 4.21 6.11 -1.20
CA SER A 96 5.06 5.32 -2.11
C SER A 96 4.94 3.82 -1.91
N VAL A 97 4.81 3.35 -0.66
CA VAL A 97 4.58 1.92 -0.37
C VAL A 97 3.20 1.51 -0.87
N ILE A 98 2.19 2.35 -0.66
CA ILE A 98 0.81 2.10 -1.11
C ILE A 98 0.76 2.06 -2.64
N ASP A 99 1.39 3.02 -3.32
CA ASP A 99 1.48 3.09 -4.78
C ASP A 99 2.12 1.82 -5.36
N GLY A 100 3.28 1.44 -4.82
CA GLY A 100 3.95 0.21 -5.24
C GLY A 100 3.09 -1.03 -5.03
N THR A 101 2.38 -1.11 -3.90
CA THR A 101 1.53 -2.26 -3.59
C THR A 101 0.31 -2.36 -4.51
N LYS A 102 -0.22 -1.22 -4.98
CA LYS A 102 -1.28 -1.22 -6.00
C LYS A 102 -0.82 -1.89 -7.29
N LEU A 103 0.40 -1.61 -7.76
CA LEU A 103 0.92 -2.30 -8.94
C LEU A 103 1.22 -3.77 -8.65
N ILE A 104 1.77 -4.10 -7.48
CA ILE A 104 2.01 -5.50 -7.09
C ILE A 104 0.70 -6.30 -7.11
N SER A 105 -0.41 -5.71 -6.64
CA SER A 105 -1.72 -6.38 -6.59
C SER A 105 -2.25 -6.78 -7.98
N ALA A 106 -2.00 -5.96 -9.00
CA ALA A 106 -2.31 -6.26 -10.38
C ALA A 106 -1.28 -7.21 -11.01
N GLY A 107 0.00 -6.97 -10.76
CA GLY A 107 1.10 -7.73 -11.35
C GLY A 107 1.12 -9.21 -10.95
N ILE A 108 0.67 -9.56 -9.75
CA ILE A 108 0.57 -10.96 -9.31
C ILE A 108 -0.42 -11.75 -10.20
N LEU A 109 -1.49 -11.12 -10.67
CA LEU A 109 -2.50 -11.74 -11.52
C LEU A 109 -2.16 -11.67 -13.02
N TYR A 110 -1.11 -10.95 -13.38
CA TYR A 110 -0.72 -10.70 -14.76
C TYR A 110 0.42 -11.64 -15.21
N GLU A 111 0.29 -12.23 -16.41
CA GLU A 111 1.29 -13.16 -16.95
C GLU A 111 2.46 -12.45 -17.65
N GLY A 112 2.33 -11.16 -17.97
CA GLY A 112 3.36 -10.36 -18.62
C GLY A 112 4.21 -9.55 -17.64
N ASP A 113 4.97 -8.61 -18.18
CA ASP A 113 5.73 -7.64 -17.38
C ASP A 113 4.81 -6.59 -16.77
N ALA A 114 4.95 -6.33 -15.47
CA ALA A 114 4.11 -5.36 -14.78
C ALA A 114 4.22 -3.92 -15.32
N TRP A 115 5.30 -3.59 -16.05
CA TRP A 115 5.41 -2.30 -16.72
C TRP A 115 4.38 -2.12 -17.83
N ASP A 116 3.97 -3.20 -18.48
CA ASP A 116 2.86 -3.16 -19.44
C ASP A 116 1.57 -2.67 -18.82
N LEU A 117 1.30 -3.04 -17.55
CA LEU A 117 0.13 -2.57 -16.81
C LEU A 117 0.19 -1.07 -16.53
N VAL A 118 1.39 -0.54 -16.29
CA VAL A 118 1.59 0.91 -16.12
C VAL A 118 1.27 1.66 -17.41
N LEU A 119 1.65 1.10 -18.57
CA LEU A 119 1.45 1.73 -19.87
C LEU A 119 0.02 1.54 -20.43
N LYS A 120 -0.61 0.40 -20.16
CA LYS A 120 -1.89 -0.01 -20.80
C LYS A 120 -3.07 -0.01 -19.81
N GLY A 121 -2.80 -0.02 -18.50
CA GLY A 121 -3.81 -0.21 -17.45
C GLY A 121 -3.98 -1.68 -17.06
N CYS A 122 -4.68 -1.93 -15.94
CA CYS A 122 -4.95 -3.28 -15.43
C CYS A 122 -6.44 -3.64 -15.43
N GLU A 123 -7.31 -2.80 -16.02
CA GLU A 123 -8.76 -3.01 -16.08
C GLU A 123 -9.38 -3.35 -14.69
N LYS A 124 -8.75 -2.86 -13.63
CA LYS A 124 -9.10 -3.15 -12.22
C LYS A 124 -8.99 -4.65 -11.83
N HIS A 125 -8.30 -5.46 -12.61
CA HIS A 125 -8.01 -6.85 -12.26
C HIS A 125 -6.85 -6.90 -11.26
N THR A 126 -7.18 -6.93 -9.98
CA THR A 126 -6.22 -6.83 -8.87
C THR A 126 -6.61 -7.72 -7.70
N LEU A 127 -5.63 -8.15 -6.92
CA LEU A 127 -5.89 -8.72 -5.60
C LEU A 127 -6.39 -7.62 -4.63
N PRO A 128 -7.18 -7.98 -3.61
CA PRO A 128 -7.61 -7.04 -2.59
C PRO A 128 -6.42 -6.49 -1.80
N LEU A 129 -6.48 -5.21 -1.46
CA LEU A 129 -5.43 -4.46 -0.78
C LEU A 129 -5.99 -3.70 0.41
N GLY A 130 -5.42 -3.89 1.60
CA GLY A 130 -5.59 -3.02 2.76
C GLY A 130 -4.38 -2.13 2.97
N THR A 131 -4.52 -1.04 3.73
CA THR A 131 -3.40 -0.15 4.05
C THR A 131 -3.32 0.19 5.54
N VAL A 132 -2.10 0.38 6.04
CA VAL A 132 -1.78 1.04 7.30
C VAL A 132 -0.89 2.24 6.95
N LEU A 133 -1.48 3.43 7.01
CA LEU A 133 -0.80 4.67 6.63
C LEU A 133 0.13 5.14 7.75
N THR A 134 1.39 5.40 7.42
CA THR A 134 2.39 5.88 8.40
C THR A 134 2.87 7.31 8.15
N LEU A 135 2.62 7.84 6.96
CA LEU A 135 2.96 9.22 6.56
C LEU A 135 1.87 9.75 5.63
N PRO A 136 0.97 10.61 6.13
CA PRO A 136 -0.06 11.22 5.30
C PRO A 136 0.56 12.29 4.38
N ALA A 137 0.35 12.17 3.07
CA ALA A 137 0.85 13.12 2.08
C ALA A 137 0.04 13.07 0.77
N THR A 138 -0.09 11.90 0.15
CA THR A 138 -0.56 11.76 -1.24
C THR A 138 -2.04 11.40 -1.36
N GLY A 139 -2.69 10.97 -0.29
CA GLY A 139 -4.05 10.44 -0.31
C GLY A 139 -4.17 9.07 -1.01
N SER A 140 -3.05 8.39 -1.28
CA SER A 140 -3.05 7.09 -1.97
C SER A 140 -3.86 6.02 -1.23
N GLU A 141 -3.99 6.14 0.08
CA GLU A 141 -4.82 5.27 0.92
C GLU A 141 -6.32 5.38 0.64
N MET A 142 -6.76 6.47 -0.02
CA MET A 142 -8.17 6.77 -0.27
C MET A 142 -8.50 6.92 -1.77
N ASN A 143 -7.60 6.54 -2.66
CA ASN A 143 -7.82 6.63 -4.10
C ASN A 143 -7.31 5.38 -4.85
N SER A 144 -7.59 5.30 -6.15
CA SER A 144 -7.13 4.22 -7.03
C SER A 144 -5.81 4.52 -7.74
N GLY A 145 -5.33 5.77 -7.67
CA GLY A 145 -4.13 6.23 -8.36
C GLY A 145 -2.84 5.77 -7.69
N ALA A 146 -1.81 5.63 -8.47
CA ALA A 146 -0.43 5.37 -8.06
C ALA A 146 0.51 6.02 -9.07
N VAL A 147 1.76 6.27 -8.68
CA VAL A 147 2.79 6.76 -9.59
C VAL A 147 3.99 5.84 -9.52
N ILE A 148 4.35 5.24 -10.64
CA ILE A 148 5.41 4.24 -10.75
C ILE A 148 6.56 4.79 -11.60
N SER A 149 7.77 4.60 -11.12
CA SER A 149 9.00 5.00 -11.83
C SER A 149 9.71 3.80 -12.44
N ARG A 150 10.43 4.04 -13.55
CA ARG A 150 11.36 3.11 -14.15
C ARG A 150 12.75 3.76 -14.17
N LYS A 151 13.69 3.15 -13.43
CA LYS A 151 15.02 3.74 -13.28
C LYS A 151 15.83 3.68 -14.57
N GLU A 152 15.76 2.57 -15.28
CA GLU A 152 16.54 2.34 -16.51
C GLU A 152 16.33 3.42 -17.58
N THR A 153 15.11 3.90 -17.72
CA THR A 153 14.70 4.88 -18.74
C THR A 153 14.37 6.25 -18.19
N ALA A 154 14.48 6.44 -16.85
CA ALA A 154 14.08 7.65 -16.14
C ALA A 154 12.61 8.05 -16.37
N GLU A 155 11.76 7.07 -16.62
CA GLU A 155 10.32 7.27 -16.83
C GLU A 155 9.55 7.30 -15.51
N LYS A 156 8.44 8.02 -15.51
CA LYS A 156 7.52 8.09 -14.37
C LYS A 156 6.10 8.30 -14.90
N TYR A 157 5.23 7.33 -14.67
CA TYR A 157 3.86 7.34 -15.18
C TYR A 157 2.82 7.10 -14.09
N PRO A 158 1.62 7.67 -14.26
CA PRO A 158 0.49 7.30 -13.44
C PRO A 158 0.02 5.87 -13.75
N PHE A 159 -0.47 5.20 -12.73
CA PHE A 159 -1.10 3.89 -12.81
C PHE A 159 -2.41 3.92 -12.03
N TYR A 160 -3.44 3.31 -12.54
CA TYR A 160 -4.75 3.25 -11.89
C TYR A 160 -5.13 1.80 -11.62
N SER A 161 -5.32 1.52 -10.35
CA SER A 161 -5.68 0.21 -9.79
C SER A 161 -7.11 0.25 -9.24
N ASN A 162 -7.44 -0.68 -8.37
CA ASN A 162 -8.59 -0.58 -7.49
C ASN A 162 -8.28 0.31 -6.27
N TYR A 163 -9.34 0.79 -5.63
CA TYR A 163 -9.25 1.41 -4.31
C TYR A 163 -8.80 0.37 -3.27
N PRO A 164 -8.07 0.77 -2.22
CA PRO A 164 -7.91 -0.07 -1.05
C PRO A 164 -9.29 -0.47 -0.48
N VAL A 165 -9.40 -1.72 0.00
CA VAL A 165 -10.63 -2.20 0.64
C VAL A 165 -10.85 -1.48 1.97
N PHE A 166 -9.76 -1.29 2.72
CA PHE A 166 -9.75 -0.49 3.93
C PHE A 166 -8.42 0.26 4.08
N SER A 167 -8.46 1.33 4.88
CA SER A 167 -7.26 2.07 5.26
C SER A 167 -7.30 2.42 6.74
N ILE A 168 -6.26 2.01 7.47
CA ILE A 168 -6.09 2.29 8.89
C ILE A 168 -5.19 3.52 9.03
N LEU A 169 -5.71 4.53 9.71
CA LEU A 169 -5.05 5.79 10.03
C LEU A 169 -4.98 5.94 11.55
N ASP A 170 -3.86 5.54 12.15
CA ASP A 170 -3.57 5.80 13.55
C ASP A 170 -2.68 7.05 13.64
N PRO A 171 -3.19 8.20 14.11
CA PRO A 171 -2.40 9.42 14.15
C PRO A 171 -1.19 9.32 15.09
N THR A 172 -1.18 8.40 16.05
CA THR A 172 -0.06 8.26 16.99
C THR A 172 1.21 7.74 16.33
N VAL A 173 1.12 7.05 15.19
CA VAL A 173 2.30 6.57 14.46
C VAL A 173 3.11 7.69 13.81
N THR A 174 2.52 8.88 13.69
CA THR A 174 3.20 10.06 13.12
C THR A 174 3.99 10.87 14.16
N TYR A 175 3.86 10.59 15.45
CA TYR A 175 4.54 11.35 16.53
C TYR A 175 6.07 11.27 16.47
N THR A 176 6.62 10.27 15.81
CA THR A 176 8.08 10.12 15.62
C THR A 176 8.59 10.76 14.34
N LEU A 177 7.72 11.37 13.53
CA LEU A 177 8.14 12.06 12.32
C LEU A 177 8.92 13.34 12.69
N PRO A 178 10.06 13.61 12.02
CA PRO A 178 10.76 14.88 12.19
C PRO A 178 9.87 16.06 11.80
N PRO A 179 9.98 17.23 12.45
CA PRO A 179 9.13 18.39 12.17
C PRO A 179 9.08 18.81 10.69
N TYR A 180 10.15 18.64 9.94
CA TYR A 180 10.21 18.97 8.51
C TYR A 180 9.42 18.00 7.61
N GLN A 181 8.98 16.85 8.13
CA GLN A 181 8.12 15.90 7.42
C GLN A 181 6.63 16.13 7.69
N TYR A 182 6.29 17.00 8.62
CA TYR A 182 4.92 17.49 8.70
C TYR A 182 4.67 18.39 7.50
N PRO A 183 3.58 18.19 6.75
CA PRO A 183 3.25 19.09 5.66
C PRO A 183 3.15 20.50 6.22
N HIS A 184 4.03 21.39 5.80
CA HIS A 184 3.86 22.83 5.98
C HIS A 184 2.75 23.31 5.04
N HIS A 185 1.55 22.85 5.26
CA HIS A 185 0.38 23.53 4.73
C HIS A 185 0.06 24.62 5.74
N GLY A 186 0.61 25.79 5.44
CA GLY A 186 0.23 27.00 6.16
C GLY A 186 -1.29 27.09 6.20
N ILE A 187 -1.78 27.29 7.38
CA ILE A 187 -3.11 27.83 7.63
C ILE A 187 -3.09 29.27 7.16
#